data_01064c4a0ea58f0c17f5c0ef46f62667
#
_entry.id   01064c4a0ea58f0c17f5c0ef46f62667
#
_cell.length_a   1.000
_cell.length_b   1.000
_cell.length_c   1.000
_cell.angle_alpha   90.00
_cell.angle_beta   90.00
_cell.angle_gamma   90.00
#
_symmetry.space_group_name_H-M   'P 1'
#
loop_
_entity.id
_entity.type
_entity.pdbx_description
1 polymer ?
#
loop_
_entity_poly.entity_id
_entity_poly.type
_entity_poly.pdbx_seq_one_letter_code
_entity_poly.pdbx_strand_id
1 'polypeptide(L)'
;MPIAQIMVVEDERITAKDIESALESAGYGVAGLVFSGEDAVRKAGELRPDLVLMDIKLEGKMDGIEAATQIRERYDIPVIYLTAFSNAGIVQRAKMTEPAGYLLKEQFGFLTKPFEESELNTTIEIALYNHKIEKRLRNREQWLAAILKSVSDAVIATDSKGRIKYMNPVAEDITGWIQEEAIGEDLDKILKILSKESNLNPGNTTTDFFDKTVITDKDGTKLLVSGSTTPIKDETGNADGLVMVFRKYRLN
;
A
#
# COMPACT_ATOMS: atom_id res chain seq x y z
N MET A 1 22.02 -20.43 9.18
CA MET A 1 21.78 -18.99 8.98
C MET A 1 20.66 -18.58 9.90
N PRO A 2 20.72 -17.42 10.56
CA PRO A 2 19.64 -16.96 11.43
C PRO A 2 18.34 -16.77 10.62
N ILE A 3 17.20 -16.87 11.32
CA ILE A 3 15.84 -16.75 10.71
C ILE A 3 15.63 -15.34 10.14
N ALA A 4 16.07 -14.31 10.87
CA ALA A 4 16.05 -12.90 10.50
C ALA A 4 17.11 -12.13 11.29
N GLN A 5 17.48 -10.93 10.82
CA GLN A 5 18.40 -10.02 11.49
C GLN A 5 17.61 -8.94 12.23
N ILE A 6 17.74 -8.86 13.52
CA ILE A 6 16.97 -7.96 14.38
C ILE A 6 17.89 -6.91 14.99
N MET A 7 17.52 -5.65 14.92
CA MET A 7 18.20 -4.57 15.64
C MET A 7 17.44 -4.29 16.94
N VAL A 8 18.16 -4.20 18.04
CA VAL A 8 17.60 -3.89 19.37
C VAL A 8 17.98 -2.46 19.76
N VAL A 9 16.97 -1.66 20.10
CA VAL A 9 17.15 -0.27 20.55
C VAL A 9 16.61 -0.16 21.98
N GLU A 10 17.53 -0.02 22.91
CA GLU A 10 17.27 -0.05 24.35
C GLU A 10 18.39 0.71 25.05
N ASP A 11 18.09 1.74 25.82
CA ASP A 11 19.10 2.56 26.51
C ASP A 11 19.73 1.85 27.72
N GLU A 12 19.00 0.92 28.37
CA GLU A 12 19.50 0.10 29.47
C GLU A 12 20.31 -1.09 28.92
N ARG A 13 21.64 -1.04 29.10
CA ARG A 13 22.56 -2.04 28.54
C ARG A 13 22.33 -3.47 29.04
N ILE A 14 21.84 -3.66 30.26
CA ILE A 14 21.55 -4.99 30.80
C ILE A 14 20.34 -5.56 30.09
N THR A 15 19.28 -4.80 30.03
CA THR A 15 18.04 -5.18 29.32
C THR A 15 18.31 -5.47 27.83
N ALA A 16 19.14 -4.64 27.16
CA ALA A 16 19.55 -4.89 25.77
C ALA A 16 20.26 -6.26 25.59
N LYS A 17 21.12 -6.63 26.55
CA LYS A 17 21.82 -7.92 26.54
C LYS A 17 20.91 -9.12 26.81
N ASP A 18 19.94 -8.95 27.69
CA ASP A 18 18.93 -10.00 27.96
C ASP A 18 18.07 -10.25 26.72
N ILE A 19 17.66 -9.18 26.02
CA ILE A 19 16.93 -9.27 24.76
C ILE A 19 17.79 -9.95 23.67
N GLU A 20 19.06 -9.57 23.54
CA GLU A 20 20.01 -10.21 22.62
C GLU A 20 20.08 -11.72 22.85
N SER A 21 20.27 -12.14 24.11
CA SER A 21 20.34 -13.56 24.47
C SER A 21 19.04 -14.31 24.15
N ALA A 22 17.88 -13.71 24.40
CA ALA A 22 16.59 -14.29 24.08
C ALA A 22 16.39 -14.46 22.56
N LEU A 23 16.81 -13.47 21.77
CA LEU A 23 16.75 -13.52 20.30
C LEU A 23 17.65 -14.63 19.73
N GLU A 24 18.89 -14.73 20.23
CA GLU A 24 19.85 -15.76 19.81
C GLU A 24 19.33 -17.16 20.16
N SER A 25 18.75 -17.34 21.37
CA SER A 25 18.12 -18.59 21.81
C SER A 25 16.96 -19.00 20.90
N ALA A 26 16.19 -18.03 20.41
CA ALA A 26 15.10 -18.24 19.45
C ALA A 26 15.56 -18.42 18.00
N GLY A 27 16.88 -18.33 17.71
CA GLY A 27 17.45 -18.55 16.38
C GLY A 27 17.50 -17.32 15.48
N TYR A 28 17.26 -16.12 16.02
CA TYR A 28 17.45 -14.86 15.30
C TYR A 28 18.90 -14.39 15.37
N GLY A 29 19.31 -13.59 14.37
CA GLY A 29 20.58 -12.85 14.45
C GLY A 29 20.34 -11.45 15.00
N VAL A 30 21.28 -10.93 15.78
CA VAL A 30 21.26 -9.55 16.25
C VAL A 30 22.14 -8.69 15.35
N ALA A 31 21.50 -7.85 14.53
CA ALA A 31 22.20 -6.92 13.62
C ALA A 31 22.97 -5.83 14.39
N GLY A 32 22.51 -5.48 15.58
CA GLY A 32 23.19 -4.54 16.45
C GLY A 32 22.37 -4.16 17.66
N LEU A 33 23.08 -3.76 18.74
CA LEU A 33 22.51 -3.13 19.93
C LEU A 33 22.73 -1.62 19.82
N VAL A 34 21.68 -0.84 20.00
CA VAL A 34 21.68 0.62 19.87
C VAL A 34 21.03 1.23 21.11
N PHE A 35 21.53 2.37 21.55
CA PHE A 35 21.19 2.91 22.86
C PHE A 35 20.54 4.31 22.79
N SER A 36 20.26 4.83 21.59
CA SER A 36 19.58 6.13 21.39
C SER A 36 18.76 6.12 20.11
N GLY A 37 17.73 7.00 20.04
CA GLY A 37 16.86 7.13 18.88
C GLY A 37 17.59 7.59 17.63
N GLU A 38 18.51 8.58 17.77
CA GLU A 38 19.27 9.12 16.66
C GLU A 38 20.19 8.06 16.04
N ASP A 39 20.88 7.29 16.87
CA ASP A 39 21.72 6.18 16.41
C ASP A 39 20.89 5.06 15.80
N ALA A 40 19.69 4.82 16.31
CA ALA A 40 18.77 3.82 15.76
C ALA A 40 18.39 4.15 14.31
N VAL A 41 18.03 5.39 14.01
CA VAL A 41 17.71 5.81 12.64
C VAL A 41 18.93 5.65 11.71
N ARG A 42 20.11 6.09 12.15
CA ARG A 42 21.35 5.96 11.39
C ARG A 42 21.71 4.50 11.13
N LYS A 43 21.74 3.69 12.20
CA LYS A 43 22.11 2.27 12.14
C LYS A 43 21.11 1.42 11.34
N ALA A 44 19.83 1.72 11.39
CA ALA A 44 18.83 1.04 10.54
C ALA A 44 19.14 1.21 9.05
N GLY A 45 19.61 2.39 8.63
CA GLY A 45 20.04 2.63 7.26
C GLY A 45 21.33 1.88 6.86
N GLU A 46 22.28 1.75 7.80
CA GLU A 46 23.57 1.08 7.58
C GLU A 46 23.42 -0.45 7.58
N LEU A 47 22.74 -1.00 8.60
CA LEU A 47 22.66 -2.44 8.87
C LEU A 47 21.52 -3.13 8.11
N ARG A 48 20.48 -2.38 7.73
CA ARG A 48 19.29 -2.91 7.05
C ARG A 48 18.73 -4.15 7.72
N PRO A 49 18.39 -4.09 9.02
CA PRO A 49 17.79 -5.21 9.72
C PRO A 49 16.42 -5.58 9.14
N ASP A 50 15.99 -6.82 9.33
CA ASP A 50 14.67 -7.29 8.92
C ASP A 50 13.56 -6.75 9.83
N LEU A 51 13.90 -6.42 11.11
CA LEU A 51 12.99 -5.90 12.10
C LEU A 51 13.76 -5.12 13.18
N VAL A 52 13.11 -4.15 13.79
CA VAL A 52 13.63 -3.40 14.94
C VAL A 52 12.76 -3.65 16.18
N LEU A 53 13.39 -4.03 17.28
CA LEU A 53 12.80 -3.95 18.62
C LEU A 53 13.18 -2.59 19.21
N MET A 54 12.20 -1.78 19.58
CA MET A 54 12.37 -0.38 19.93
C MET A 54 11.78 -0.10 21.32
N ASP A 55 12.61 0.26 22.29
CA ASP A 55 12.05 0.84 23.51
C ASP A 55 11.41 2.20 23.21
N ILE A 56 10.23 2.40 23.77
CA ILE A 56 9.50 3.66 23.62
C ILE A 56 10.21 4.78 24.39
N LYS A 57 10.73 4.47 25.58
CA LYS A 57 11.42 5.45 26.44
C LYS A 57 12.92 5.33 26.22
N LEU A 58 13.45 6.14 25.35
CA LEU A 58 14.89 6.28 25.17
C LEU A 58 15.39 7.56 25.80
N GLU A 59 16.57 7.53 26.43
CA GLU A 59 17.26 8.73 26.85
C GLU A 59 17.80 9.48 25.61
N GLY A 60 17.58 10.81 25.56
CA GLY A 60 18.09 11.63 24.47
C GLY A 60 17.10 12.67 23.97
N LYS A 61 17.35 13.19 22.76
CA LYS A 61 16.49 14.21 22.11
C LYS A 61 15.36 13.57 21.29
N MET A 62 15.53 12.31 20.90
CA MET A 62 14.59 11.56 20.07
C MET A 62 14.07 10.36 20.87
N ASP A 63 12.76 10.29 21.08
CA ASP A 63 12.12 9.13 21.71
C ASP A 63 11.98 7.96 20.73
N GLY A 64 11.64 6.76 21.24
CA GLY A 64 11.51 5.57 20.40
C GLY A 64 10.39 5.65 19.38
N ILE A 65 9.34 6.45 19.62
CA ILE A 65 8.23 6.64 18.68
C ILE A 65 8.70 7.47 17.48
N GLU A 66 9.42 8.54 17.73
CA GLU A 66 9.98 9.40 16.68
C GLU A 66 11.01 8.64 15.84
N ALA A 67 11.89 7.87 16.51
CA ALA A 67 12.88 7.04 15.84
C ALA A 67 12.23 5.96 14.95
N ALA A 68 11.24 5.25 15.47
CA ALA A 68 10.49 4.23 14.74
C ALA A 68 9.77 4.81 13.51
N THR A 69 9.16 5.98 13.64
CA THR A 69 8.50 6.68 12.52
C THR A 69 9.50 6.96 11.40
N GLN A 70 10.68 7.54 11.73
CA GLN A 70 11.70 7.81 10.73
C GLN A 70 12.29 6.55 10.10
N ILE A 71 12.48 5.47 10.88
CA ILE A 71 12.98 4.18 10.37
C ILE A 71 11.99 3.60 9.36
N ARG A 72 10.70 3.61 9.69
CA ARG A 72 9.65 3.11 8.82
C ARG A 72 9.54 3.92 7.52
N GLU A 73 9.44 5.24 7.62
CA GLU A 73 9.29 6.11 6.45
C GLU A 73 10.48 6.07 5.49
N ARG A 74 11.70 6.01 6.03
CA ARG A 74 12.92 6.07 5.21
C ARG A 74 13.36 4.72 4.68
N TYR A 75 13.11 3.64 5.42
CA TYR A 75 13.74 2.34 5.16
C TYR A 75 12.75 1.20 4.98
N ASP A 76 11.46 1.42 5.27
CA ASP A 76 10.41 0.39 5.18
C ASP A 76 10.76 -0.85 6.02
N ILE A 77 11.22 -0.63 7.27
CA ILE A 77 11.59 -1.68 8.22
C ILE A 77 10.51 -1.75 9.31
N PRO A 78 9.95 -2.93 9.61
CA PRO A 78 8.95 -3.08 10.66
C PRO A 78 9.55 -2.86 12.04
N VAL A 79 8.77 -2.26 12.94
CA VAL A 79 9.17 -1.96 14.31
C VAL A 79 8.20 -2.59 15.30
N ILE A 80 8.72 -3.27 16.32
CA ILE A 80 7.98 -3.70 17.51
C ILE A 80 8.37 -2.81 18.66
N TYR A 81 7.38 -2.22 19.32
CA TYR A 81 7.64 -1.42 20.51
C TYR A 81 7.76 -2.29 21.76
N LEU A 82 8.80 -2.07 22.52
CA LEU A 82 8.96 -2.58 23.87
C LEU A 82 8.41 -1.54 24.86
N THR A 83 7.49 -1.92 25.73
CA THR A 83 6.86 -0.98 26.66
C THR A 83 6.69 -1.58 28.06
N ALA A 84 6.85 -0.78 29.09
CA ALA A 84 6.44 -1.13 30.44
C ALA A 84 4.95 -0.82 30.64
N PHE A 85 4.23 -1.65 31.34
CA PHE A 85 2.75 -1.72 31.50
C PHE A 85 2.02 -0.43 31.90
N SER A 86 2.66 0.68 32.16
CA SER A 86 2.07 1.80 32.91
C SER A 86 1.60 3.01 32.10
N ASN A 87 1.58 2.99 30.75
CA ASN A 87 1.28 4.22 30.01
C ASN A 87 0.30 4.03 28.82
N ALA A 88 -1.00 3.92 29.13
CA ALA A 88 -2.07 3.98 28.10
C ALA A 88 -1.98 5.23 27.19
N GLY A 89 -1.45 6.35 27.71
CA GLY A 89 -1.24 7.58 26.91
C GLY A 89 -0.13 7.48 25.87
N ILE A 90 0.91 6.69 26.11
CA ILE A 90 2.01 6.49 25.16
C ILE A 90 1.59 5.57 24.04
N VAL A 91 0.85 4.51 24.35
CA VAL A 91 0.23 3.62 23.34
C VAL A 91 -0.71 4.42 22.43
N GLN A 92 -1.41 5.41 22.98
CA GLN A 92 -2.30 6.28 22.20
C GLN A 92 -1.50 7.27 21.30
N ARG A 93 -0.36 7.80 21.75
CA ARG A 93 0.55 8.60 20.92
C ARG A 93 1.13 7.79 19.77
N ALA A 94 1.62 6.58 20.03
CA ALA A 94 2.11 5.68 18.98
C ALA A 94 1.02 5.29 17.95
N LYS A 95 -0.26 5.28 18.38
CA LYS A 95 -1.40 5.11 17.48
C LYS A 95 -1.79 6.38 16.72
N MET A 96 -1.45 7.57 17.22
CA MET A 96 -1.84 8.86 16.64
C MET A 96 -0.81 9.44 15.65
N THR A 97 0.39 8.88 15.57
CA THR A 97 1.42 9.27 14.58
C THR A 97 1.16 8.65 13.20
N GLU A 98 -0.06 8.17 12.95
CA GLU A 98 -0.50 7.77 11.63
C GLU A 98 -0.75 9.02 10.76
N PRO A 99 -0.03 9.23 9.68
CA PRO A 99 -0.51 10.13 8.63
C PRO A 99 -1.80 9.55 8.05
N ALA A 100 -2.80 10.41 7.92
CA ALA A 100 -4.13 10.10 7.43
C ALA A 100 -4.11 9.21 6.18
N GLY A 101 -4.73 8.03 6.27
CA GLY A 101 -5.00 7.19 5.11
C GLY A 101 -4.83 5.69 5.35
N TYR A 102 -5.87 5.05 5.84
CA TYR A 102 -6.21 3.63 5.69
C TYR A 102 -5.10 2.56 5.83
N LEU A 103 -5.27 1.65 6.79
CA LEU A 103 -4.60 0.35 6.95
C LEU A 103 -3.29 0.27 7.76
N LEU A 104 -3.10 1.13 8.77
CA LEU A 104 -1.89 1.06 9.60
C LEU A 104 -2.11 0.51 11.03
N LYS A 105 -3.24 -0.16 11.29
CA LYS A 105 -3.51 -0.76 12.61
C LYS A 105 -2.63 -1.97 12.95
N GLU A 106 -1.89 -2.52 11.98
CA GLU A 106 -1.23 -3.82 12.12
C GLU A 106 0.30 -3.79 11.95
N GLN A 107 0.91 -2.64 11.66
CA GLN A 107 2.36 -2.57 11.40
C GLN A 107 3.23 -2.38 12.64
N PHE A 108 2.65 -2.05 13.79
CA PHE A 108 3.37 -1.93 15.04
C PHE A 108 2.92 -3.04 15.99
N GLY A 109 3.80 -4.01 16.25
CA GLY A 109 3.67 -4.92 17.37
C GLY A 109 4.00 -4.17 18.68
N PHE A 110 3.34 -4.52 19.78
CA PHE A 110 3.69 -4.10 21.13
C PHE A 110 4.04 -5.33 21.94
N LEU A 111 5.16 -5.28 22.64
CA LEU A 111 5.59 -6.29 23.58
C LEU A 111 5.77 -5.65 24.96
N THR A 112 5.11 -6.20 25.97
CA THR A 112 5.12 -5.63 27.31
C THR A 112 6.21 -6.26 28.15
N LYS A 113 7.07 -5.43 28.74
CA LYS A 113 8.10 -5.89 29.68
C LYS A 113 7.50 -6.14 31.08
N PRO A 114 7.85 -7.22 31.80
CA PRO A 114 8.65 -8.36 31.33
C PRO A 114 7.85 -9.27 30.39
N PHE A 115 8.52 -9.86 29.41
CA PHE A 115 7.92 -10.78 28.43
C PHE A 115 8.64 -12.14 28.46
N GLU A 116 7.93 -13.19 28.03
CA GLU A 116 8.50 -14.51 27.86
C GLU A 116 9.09 -14.67 26.44
N GLU A 117 10.09 -15.57 26.28
CA GLU A 117 10.71 -15.85 24.97
C GLU A 117 9.68 -16.29 23.93
N SER A 118 8.66 -17.04 24.32
CA SER A 118 7.58 -17.49 23.46
C SER A 118 6.75 -16.32 22.91
N GLU A 119 6.50 -15.30 23.74
CA GLU A 119 5.76 -14.10 23.37
C GLU A 119 6.57 -13.22 22.42
N LEU A 120 7.87 -13.03 22.73
CA LEU A 120 8.81 -12.34 21.85
C LEU A 120 8.85 -12.99 20.45
N ASN A 121 9.06 -14.31 20.40
CA ASN A 121 9.15 -15.05 19.15
C ASN A 121 7.86 -14.93 18.32
N THR A 122 6.70 -15.17 18.95
CA THR A 122 5.40 -15.07 18.26
C THR A 122 5.16 -13.67 17.70
N THR A 123 5.49 -12.63 18.47
CA THR A 123 5.30 -11.24 18.05
C THR A 123 6.21 -10.88 16.89
N ILE A 124 7.47 -11.34 16.89
CA ILE A 124 8.41 -11.15 15.79
C ILE A 124 7.93 -11.86 14.52
N GLU A 125 7.52 -13.13 14.63
CA GLU A 125 7.02 -13.89 13.48
C GLU A 125 5.81 -13.21 12.82
N ILE A 126 4.85 -12.77 13.62
CA ILE A 126 3.67 -12.05 13.14
C ILE A 126 4.07 -10.74 12.45
N ALA A 127 4.95 -9.95 13.06
CA ALA A 127 5.38 -8.67 12.49
C ALA A 127 6.12 -8.85 11.15
N LEU A 128 7.05 -9.81 11.07
CA LEU A 128 7.77 -10.12 9.84
C LEU A 128 6.82 -10.65 8.75
N TYR A 129 5.87 -11.51 9.12
CA TYR A 129 4.89 -12.05 8.18
C TYR A 129 3.99 -10.95 7.61
N ASN A 130 3.42 -10.10 8.47
CA ASN A 130 2.55 -9.01 8.06
C ASN A 130 3.29 -8.02 7.15
N HIS A 131 4.49 -7.59 7.54
CA HIS A 131 5.32 -6.71 6.70
C HIS A 131 5.60 -7.31 5.32
N LYS A 132 5.89 -8.62 5.24
CA LYS A 132 6.12 -9.33 3.98
C LYS A 132 4.86 -9.36 3.09
N ILE A 133 3.67 -9.56 3.68
CA ILE A 133 2.40 -9.54 2.95
C ILE A 133 2.11 -8.15 2.39
N GLU A 134 2.23 -7.12 3.21
CA GLU A 134 2.01 -5.73 2.81
C GLU A 134 2.95 -5.28 1.70
N LYS A 135 4.24 -5.61 1.82
CA LYS A 135 5.23 -5.32 0.79
C LYS A 135 4.89 -6.03 -0.53
N ARG A 136 4.43 -7.28 -0.48
CA ARG A 136 3.97 -8.01 -1.67
C ARG A 136 2.75 -7.36 -2.31
N LEU A 137 1.78 -6.95 -1.49
CA LEU A 137 0.57 -6.29 -1.97
C LEU A 137 0.93 -4.96 -2.64
N ARG A 138 1.70 -4.11 -1.97
CA ARG A 138 2.18 -2.81 -2.48
C ARG A 138 2.96 -2.95 -3.79
N ASN A 139 3.88 -3.93 -3.86
CA ASN A 139 4.63 -4.22 -5.08
C ASN A 139 3.71 -4.67 -6.22
N ARG A 140 2.69 -5.48 -5.93
CA ARG A 140 1.72 -5.94 -6.92
C ARG A 140 0.87 -4.79 -7.46
N GLU A 141 0.41 -3.91 -6.59
CA GLU A 141 -0.33 -2.70 -6.97
C GLU A 141 0.50 -1.77 -7.85
N GLN A 142 1.74 -1.50 -7.45
CA GLN A 142 2.67 -0.68 -8.25
C GLN A 142 2.96 -1.30 -9.61
N TRP A 143 3.15 -2.61 -9.67
CA TRP A 143 3.39 -3.34 -10.91
C TRP A 143 2.17 -3.27 -11.84
N LEU A 144 0.95 -3.49 -11.32
CA LEU A 144 -0.28 -3.35 -12.09
C LEU A 144 -0.47 -1.91 -12.60
N ALA A 145 -0.24 -0.91 -11.76
CA ALA A 145 -0.30 0.49 -12.16
C ALA A 145 0.72 0.82 -13.26
N ALA A 146 1.94 0.29 -13.18
CA ALA A 146 2.96 0.48 -14.21
C ALA A 146 2.55 -0.16 -15.55
N ILE A 147 1.98 -1.38 -15.52
CA ILE A 147 1.44 -2.02 -16.73
C ILE A 147 0.35 -1.15 -17.37
N LEU A 148 -0.65 -0.75 -16.58
CA LEU A 148 -1.77 0.05 -17.07
C LEU A 148 -1.33 1.39 -17.66
N LYS A 149 -0.29 2.02 -17.07
CA LYS A 149 0.32 3.25 -17.62
C LYS A 149 1.09 3.01 -18.93
N SER A 150 1.64 1.83 -19.13
CA SER A 150 2.43 1.49 -20.34
C SER A 150 1.58 1.01 -21.52
N VAL A 151 0.29 0.73 -21.31
CA VAL A 151 -0.64 0.35 -22.37
C VAL A 151 -0.86 1.54 -23.29
N SER A 152 -0.69 1.33 -24.62
CA SER A 152 -0.86 2.37 -25.65
C SER A 152 -2.32 2.69 -25.97
N ASP A 153 -3.25 1.87 -25.51
CA ASP A 153 -4.68 2.08 -25.67
C ASP A 153 -5.24 2.79 -24.41
N ALA A 154 -6.30 3.55 -24.57
CA ALA A 154 -7.02 4.14 -23.47
C ALA A 154 -7.69 3.06 -22.62
N VAL A 155 -7.55 3.16 -21.31
CA VAL A 155 -8.16 2.24 -20.33
C VAL A 155 -8.97 3.04 -19.32
N ILE A 156 -10.24 2.70 -19.18
CA ILE A 156 -11.13 3.24 -18.13
C ILE A 156 -11.75 2.06 -17.40
N ALA A 157 -11.76 2.10 -16.06
CA ALA A 157 -12.48 1.13 -15.25
C ALA A 157 -13.53 1.82 -14.38
N THR A 158 -14.68 1.17 -14.18
CA THR A 158 -15.80 1.66 -13.38
C THR A 158 -16.15 0.69 -12.27
N ASP A 159 -16.93 1.16 -11.28
CA ASP A 159 -17.65 0.31 -10.33
C ASP A 159 -18.95 -0.25 -10.98
N SER A 160 -19.68 -1.06 -10.20
CA SER A 160 -20.98 -1.65 -10.57
C SER A 160 -22.08 -0.63 -10.86
N LYS A 161 -21.90 0.63 -10.46
CA LYS A 161 -22.81 1.75 -10.73
C LYS A 161 -22.40 2.58 -11.95
N GLY A 162 -21.31 2.19 -12.64
CA GLY A 162 -20.79 2.93 -13.78
C GLY A 162 -19.94 4.14 -13.43
N ARG A 163 -19.53 4.32 -12.17
CA ARG A 163 -18.67 5.43 -11.74
C ARG A 163 -17.20 5.08 -11.94
N ILE A 164 -16.45 6.01 -12.48
CA ILE A 164 -15.02 5.83 -12.79
C ILE A 164 -14.22 5.56 -11.52
N LYS A 165 -13.41 4.52 -11.54
CA LYS A 165 -12.45 4.11 -10.53
C LYS A 165 -11.00 4.28 -10.99
N TYR A 166 -10.77 4.20 -12.29
CA TYR A 166 -9.43 4.31 -12.86
C TYR A 166 -9.49 4.81 -14.30
N MET A 167 -8.49 5.60 -14.68
CA MET A 167 -8.25 6.10 -16.02
C MET A 167 -6.75 6.15 -16.26
N ASN A 168 -6.25 5.59 -17.37
CA ASN A 168 -4.84 5.70 -17.71
C ASN A 168 -4.53 7.00 -18.47
N PRO A 169 -3.25 7.42 -18.57
CA PRO A 169 -2.87 8.66 -19.24
C PRO A 169 -3.35 8.74 -20.70
N VAL A 170 -3.42 7.62 -21.42
CA VAL A 170 -3.93 7.61 -22.80
C VAL A 170 -5.41 7.93 -22.84
N ALA A 171 -6.19 7.47 -21.87
CA ALA A 171 -7.59 7.83 -21.75
C ALA A 171 -7.77 9.31 -21.39
N GLU A 172 -6.91 9.87 -20.54
CA GLU A 172 -6.87 11.33 -20.27
C GLU A 172 -6.63 12.14 -21.55
N ASP A 173 -5.62 11.75 -22.32
CA ASP A 173 -5.28 12.40 -23.60
C ASP A 173 -6.39 12.30 -24.66
N ILE A 174 -7.18 11.23 -24.65
CA ILE A 174 -8.26 11.03 -25.61
C ILE A 174 -9.53 11.76 -25.18
N THR A 175 -9.85 11.75 -23.88
CA THR A 175 -11.10 12.30 -23.34
C THR A 175 -10.99 13.76 -22.92
N GLY A 176 -9.77 14.27 -22.71
CA GLY A 176 -9.52 15.60 -22.14
C GLY A 176 -9.84 15.75 -20.66
N TRP A 177 -10.15 14.62 -19.98
CA TRP A 177 -10.38 14.59 -18.53
C TRP A 177 -9.17 14.01 -17.84
N ILE A 178 -8.71 14.63 -16.76
CA ILE A 178 -7.67 14.07 -15.89
C ILE A 178 -8.30 13.11 -14.89
N GLN A 179 -7.56 12.09 -14.48
CA GLN A 179 -8.06 11.03 -13.60
C GLN A 179 -8.64 11.58 -12.29
N GLU A 180 -7.98 12.56 -11.65
CA GLU A 180 -8.45 13.15 -10.40
C GLU A 180 -9.83 13.79 -10.50
N GLU A 181 -10.19 14.37 -11.65
CA GLU A 181 -11.50 14.96 -11.89
C GLU A 181 -12.55 13.91 -12.28
N ALA A 182 -12.10 12.82 -12.94
CA ALA A 182 -12.97 11.78 -13.46
C ALA A 182 -13.39 10.74 -12.41
N ILE A 183 -12.54 10.48 -11.41
CA ILE A 183 -12.84 9.50 -10.35
C ILE A 183 -14.15 9.86 -9.63
N GLY A 184 -15.06 8.87 -9.54
CA GLY A 184 -16.37 9.00 -8.91
C GLY A 184 -17.46 9.59 -9.80
N GLU A 185 -17.12 10.15 -10.97
CA GLU A 185 -18.09 10.63 -11.96
C GLU A 185 -18.64 9.47 -12.79
N ASP A 186 -19.84 9.64 -13.34
CA ASP A 186 -20.45 8.64 -14.22
C ASP A 186 -19.70 8.56 -15.56
N LEU A 187 -19.52 7.34 -16.07
CA LEU A 187 -18.87 7.09 -17.36
C LEU A 187 -19.54 7.88 -18.51
N ASP A 188 -20.87 7.97 -18.53
CA ASP A 188 -21.64 8.70 -19.54
C ASP A 188 -21.38 10.21 -19.53
N LYS A 189 -20.95 10.77 -18.39
CA LYS A 189 -20.54 12.18 -18.29
C LYS A 189 -19.19 12.41 -18.97
N ILE A 190 -18.27 11.47 -18.79
CA ILE A 190 -16.89 11.54 -19.28
C ILE A 190 -16.82 11.15 -20.77
N LEU A 191 -17.56 10.11 -21.17
CA LEU A 191 -17.64 9.59 -22.51
C LEU A 191 -19.07 9.71 -23.03
N LYS A 192 -19.39 10.84 -23.66
CA LYS A 192 -20.68 10.99 -24.36
C LYS A 192 -20.63 10.21 -25.67
N ILE A 193 -21.22 9.02 -25.66
CA ILE A 193 -21.28 8.15 -26.82
C ILE A 193 -22.48 8.55 -27.67
N LEU A 194 -22.22 8.94 -28.91
CA LEU A 194 -23.26 9.44 -29.83
C LEU A 194 -23.93 8.33 -30.68
N SER A 195 -23.45 7.09 -30.64
CA SER A 195 -24.04 5.97 -31.39
C SER A 195 -25.05 5.20 -30.54
N LYS A 196 -26.25 4.98 -31.09
CA LYS A 196 -27.35 4.25 -30.44
C LYS A 196 -27.13 2.73 -30.27
N GLU A 197 -26.05 2.17 -30.81
CA GLU A 197 -25.82 0.71 -30.88
C GLU A 197 -24.87 0.17 -29.78
N SER A 198 -24.22 1.02 -29.03
CA SER A 198 -23.33 0.57 -27.97
C SER A 198 -24.06 0.53 -26.59
N ASN A 199 -24.54 -0.65 -26.22
CA ASN A 199 -25.05 -0.92 -24.88
C ASN A 199 -23.87 -0.99 -23.89
N LEU A 200 -23.32 0.15 -23.50
CA LEU A 200 -22.34 0.24 -22.41
C LEU A 200 -23.09 0.12 -21.06
N ASN A 201 -23.65 -1.05 -20.80
CA ASN A 201 -24.37 -1.28 -19.56
C ASN A 201 -23.41 -1.93 -18.55
N PRO A 202 -23.10 -1.30 -17.40
CA PRO A 202 -22.26 -1.89 -16.35
C PRO A 202 -22.77 -3.25 -15.82
N GLY A 203 -24.05 -3.56 -16.03
CA GLY A 203 -24.66 -4.84 -15.69
C GLY A 203 -24.45 -5.95 -16.73
N ASN A 204 -23.79 -5.68 -17.85
CA ASN A 204 -23.54 -6.69 -18.90
C ASN A 204 -22.49 -7.71 -18.41
N THR A 205 -22.75 -8.99 -18.60
CA THR A 205 -21.87 -10.10 -18.13
C THR A 205 -20.92 -10.61 -19.22
N THR A 206 -20.98 -10.04 -20.42
CA THR A 206 -20.20 -10.43 -21.60
C THR A 206 -19.31 -9.30 -22.08
N THR A 207 -18.20 -9.65 -22.74
CA THR A 207 -17.35 -8.68 -23.43
C THR A 207 -18.05 -8.21 -24.69
N ASP A 208 -18.22 -6.90 -24.83
CA ASP A 208 -18.77 -6.26 -26.03
C ASP A 208 -17.66 -5.52 -26.79
N PHE A 209 -17.72 -5.60 -28.12
CA PHE A 209 -16.81 -4.87 -28.99
C PHE A 209 -17.58 -3.74 -29.70
N PHE A 210 -16.90 -2.60 -29.82
CA PHE A 210 -17.42 -1.47 -30.61
C PHE A 210 -16.38 -1.00 -31.62
N ASP A 211 -16.83 -0.70 -32.81
CA ASP A 211 -15.99 -0.19 -33.88
C ASP A 211 -16.57 1.10 -34.44
N LYS A 212 -15.69 2.04 -34.82
CA LYS A 212 -16.06 3.35 -35.38
C LYS A 212 -17.14 4.08 -34.58
N THR A 213 -17.04 3.99 -33.24
CA THR A 213 -17.97 4.67 -32.37
C THR A 213 -17.51 6.13 -32.15
N VAL A 214 -18.46 7.04 -32.22
CA VAL A 214 -18.18 8.47 -31.99
C VAL A 214 -18.36 8.80 -30.51
N ILE A 215 -17.29 9.27 -29.90
CA ILE A 215 -17.29 9.84 -28.53
C ILE A 215 -17.10 11.35 -28.60
N THR A 216 -17.51 12.06 -27.56
CA THR A 216 -17.24 13.49 -27.41
C THR A 216 -16.35 13.70 -26.21
N ASP A 217 -15.22 14.40 -26.39
CA ASP A 217 -14.31 14.75 -25.32
C ASP A 217 -14.84 15.91 -24.45
N LYS A 218 -14.05 16.33 -23.44
CA LYS A 218 -14.39 17.42 -22.51
C LYS A 218 -14.70 18.75 -23.20
N ASP A 219 -14.01 19.02 -24.30
CA ASP A 219 -14.11 20.26 -25.07
C ASP A 219 -15.22 20.22 -26.15
N GLY A 220 -15.91 19.09 -26.27
CA GLY A 220 -16.97 18.90 -27.26
C GLY A 220 -16.46 18.42 -28.61
N THR A 221 -15.19 18.05 -28.76
CA THR A 221 -14.61 17.52 -29.99
C THR A 221 -15.08 16.08 -30.21
N LYS A 222 -15.52 15.77 -31.40
CA LYS A 222 -15.95 14.43 -31.80
C LYS A 222 -14.77 13.60 -32.26
N LEU A 223 -14.58 12.45 -31.60
CA LEU A 223 -13.51 11.51 -31.92
C LEU A 223 -14.08 10.17 -32.30
N LEU A 224 -13.51 9.55 -33.32
CA LEU A 224 -13.85 8.19 -33.72
C LEU A 224 -12.94 7.21 -33.00
N VAL A 225 -13.54 6.25 -32.29
CA VAL A 225 -12.80 5.26 -31.47
C VAL A 225 -13.29 3.84 -31.79
N SER A 226 -12.42 2.87 -31.53
CA SER A 226 -12.75 1.45 -31.57
C SER A 226 -12.17 0.79 -30.31
N GLY A 227 -12.86 -0.21 -29.80
CA GLY A 227 -12.42 -0.86 -28.56
C GLY A 227 -13.34 -1.97 -28.10
N SER A 228 -13.23 -2.29 -26.81
CA SER A 228 -14.05 -3.29 -26.14
C SER A 228 -14.36 -2.90 -24.71
N THR A 229 -15.45 -3.45 -24.21
CA THR A 229 -15.82 -3.40 -22.80
C THR A 229 -15.83 -4.81 -22.24
N THR A 230 -15.27 -5.00 -21.05
CA THR A 230 -15.21 -6.29 -20.36
C THR A 230 -15.70 -6.13 -18.93
N PRO A 231 -16.67 -6.94 -18.46
CA PRO A 231 -17.13 -6.86 -17.09
C PRO A 231 -16.06 -7.32 -16.10
N ILE A 232 -15.91 -6.58 -14.98
CA ILE A 232 -15.21 -7.05 -13.81
C ILE A 232 -16.21 -7.88 -13.01
N LYS A 233 -15.83 -9.10 -12.60
CA LYS A 233 -16.69 -10.00 -11.81
C LYS A 233 -16.14 -10.14 -10.41
N ASP A 234 -17.05 -10.15 -9.43
CA ASP A 234 -16.75 -10.50 -8.06
C ASP A 234 -16.51 -12.02 -7.90
N GLU A 235 -16.18 -12.47 -6.68
CA GLU A 235 -15.94 -13.89 -6.34
C GLU A 235 -17.18 -14.78 -6.57
N THR A 236 -18.37 -14.18 -6.63
CA THR A 236 -19.65 -14.87 -6.87
C THR A 236 -20.04 -14.90 -8.36
N GLY A 237 -19.25 -14.24 -9.24
CA GLY A 237 -19.48 -14.16 -10.66
C GLY A 237 -20.42 -13.02 -11.10
N ASN A 238 -20.88 -12.17 -10.18
CA ASN A 238 -21.69 -11.00 -10.49
C ASN A 238 -20.83 -9.86 -11.04
N ALA A 239 -21.40 -8.99 -11.87
CA ALA A 239 -20.70 -7.81 -12.37
C ALA A 239 -20.45 -6.80 -11.26
N ASP A 240 -19.17 -6.55 -10.92
CA ASP A 240 -18.72 -5.56 -9.95
C ASP A 240 -18.18 -4.27 -10.60
N GLY A 241 -18.14 -4.24 -11.91
CA GLY A 241 -17.72 -3.09 -12.68
C GLY A 241 -17.47 -3.43 -14.15
N LEU A 242 -16.85 -2.48 -14.84
CA LEU A 242 -16.53 -2.58 -16.27
C LEU A 242 -15.14 -2.06 -16.54
N VAL A 243 -14.38 -2.73 -17.38
CA VAL A 243 -13.17 -2.18 -18.00
C VAL A 243 -13.46 -1.89 -19.46
N MET A 244 -13.21 -0.67 -19.88
CA MET A 244 -13.24 -0.23 -21.26
C MET A 244 -11.82 -0.01 -21.77
N VAL A 245 -11.48 -0.63 -22.90
CA VAL A 245 -10.22 -0.41 -23.61
C VAL A 245 -10.53 0.10 -25.01
N PHE A 246 -9.96 1.25 -25.37
CA PHE A 246 -10.26 1.86 -26.68
C PHE A 246 -9.08 2.67 -27.22
N ARG A 247 -9.09 2.92 -28.51
CA ARG A 247 -8.09 3.74 -29.21
C ARG A 247 -8.74 4.62 -30.28
N LYS A 248 -8.06 5.73 -30.61
CA LYS A 248 -8.48 6.56 -31.75
C LYS A 248 -8.45 5.74 -33.02
N TYR A 249 -9.55 5.78 -33.74
CA TYR A 249 -9.60 5.19 -35.10
C TYR A 249 -8.74 6.04 -36.06
N ARG A 250 -7.72 5.44 -36.65
CA ARG A 250 -6.90 6.08 -37.68
C ARG A 250 -7.54 5.80 -39.03
N LEU A 251 -7.99 6.84 -39.75
CA LEU A 251 -8.31 6.75 -41.16
C LEU A 251 -6.96 6.55 -41.89
N ASN A 252 -6.78 5.40 -42.53
CA ASN A 252 -5.67 5.16 -43.46
C ASN A 252 -5.89 5.96 -44.72
#